data_5c287ea6bdc452c3a01206a84cfbf88a
#
_entry.id   5c287ea6bdc452c3a01206a84cfbf88a
#
_cell.length_a   1.000
_cell.length_b   1.000
_cell.length_c   1.000
_cell.angle_alpha   90.00
_cell.angle_beta   90.00
_cell.angle_gamma   90.00
#
_symmetry.space_group_name_H-M   'P 1'
#
loop_
_entity.id
_entity.type
_entity.pdbx_description
1 polymer ?
#
loop_
_entity_poly.entity_id
_entity_poly.type
_entity_poly.pdbx_seq_one_letter_code
_entity_poly.pdbx_strand_id
1 'polypeptide(L)'
;MKYSAALAGLVATVLSKEIPKDPERAKLYDSGFIHDQIMESKLSFWSSQEEVSLMNSAAGPTYPELHFAQCKDGKAVPFRDEPNNFYRCNNINLHHFLSHTDLGSSAGLGSSSWGWVSDSGREFAIIAQADGAAFAEIINGGKLRYLGRLPQTEGADVNRWREIRTYKHYIVVASETVKHHVQIFDLRKLLSIDYKKGPVTFHPKNDLTGFFGSLPDGRAHNILTNEASGFAYVVGARPRNSTCRSGLIFVDLSDPSKPTSPGCASADGYVHDAQCLTYKGPDARYQGKEICYGYNEDSLTIYDVSDKKWPEIISVTSYEGATYTHQGWVLDTEWQEFLILDDELDEREKRGPAADGYPVTFIWDIRDLQKPKQTGYYKAPRVSVDHNQYVYGNYSYQSNYGAGLSVVDVSSIPKDPTGRGVREVAWFDIYPEDDDKPGGGAIEYVGTWSSYAGFPSGYILINTIERGAWVVKIQNALP
;
A
#
# COMPACT_ATOMS: atom_id res chain seq x y z
N MET A 1 -15.91 -23.42 -59.00
CA MET A 1 -14.71 -22.88 -58.36
C MET A 1 -15.07 -22.41 -56.97
N LYS A 2 -14.63 -23.12 -55.92
CA LYS A 2 -14.85 -22.75 -54.54
C LYS A 2 -13.57 -22.07 -54.05
N TYR A 3 -13.64 -20.80 -53.72
CA TYR A 3 -12.54 -20.07 -53.06
C TYR A 3 -12.62 -20.30 -51.58
N SER A 4 -11.66 -21.04 -51.03
CA SER A 4 -11.44 -21.12 -49.58
C SER A 4 -10.56 -19.93 -49.17
N ALA A 5 -11.13 -18.97 -48.47
CA ALA A 5 -10.37 -17.92 -47.83
C ALA A 5 -9.77 -18.47 -46.53
N ALA A 6 -8.44 -18.63 -46.53
CA ALA A 6 -7.71 -18.91 -45.28
C ALA A 6 -7.63 -17.61 -44.47
N LEU A 7 -8.31 -17.57 -43.31
CA LEU A 7 -8.07 -16.54 -42.30
C LEU A 7 -6.70 -16.80 -41.66
N ALA A 8 -5.70 -16.03 -42.05
CA ALA A 8 -4.46 -15.95 -41.31
C ALA A 8 -4.73 -15.13 -40.04
N GLY A 9 -4.88 -15.83 -38.91
CA GLY A 9 -4.93 -15.17 -37.60
C GLY A 9 -3.57 -14.50 -37.34
N LEU A 10 -3.55 -13.17 -37.29
CA LEU A 10 -2.42 -12.43 -36.74
C LEU A 10 -2.35 -12.76 -35.25
N VAL A 11 -1.43 -13.65 -34.89
CA VAL A 11 -0.95 -13.78 -33.51
C VAL A 11 -0.13 -12.51 -33.25
N ALA A 12 -0.71 -11.54 -32.59
CA ALA A 12 0.04 -10.42 -32.07
C ALA A 12 0.98 -11.00 -31.01
N THR A 13 2.26 -11.14 -31.36
CA THR A 13 3.30 -11.41 -30.35
C THR A 13 3.35 -10.20 -29.45
N VAL A 14 2.92 -10.35 -28.20
CA VAL A 14 3.19 -9.37 -27.16
C VAL A 14 4.70 -9.38 -26.98
N LEU A 15 5.34 -8.31 -27.40
CA LEU A 15 6.77 -8.11 -27.14
C LEU A 15 6.90 -7.80 -25.66
N SER A 16 7.54 -8.68 -24.93
CA SER A 16 8.02 -8.49 -23.58
C SER A 16 8.83 -7.19 -23.49
N LYS A 17 8.57 -6.38 -22.48
CA LYS A 17 9.09 -5.01 -22.36
C LYS A 17 10.06 -4.84 -21.20
N GLU A 18 10.53 -5.95 -20.63
CA GLU A 18 11.62 -5.92 -19.66
C GLU A 18 12.91 -5.45 -20.35
N ILE A 19 13.67 -4.64 -19.62
CA ILE A 19 14.96 -4.13 -20.03
C ILE A 19 15.99 -4.36 -18.93
N PRO A 20 17.29 -4.46 -19.25
CA PRO A 20 18.33 -4.39 -18.25
C PRO A 20 18.30 -3.04 -17.52
N LYS A 21 18.68 -3.03 -16.23
CA LYS A 21 18.90 -1.76 -15.51
C LYS A 21 19.89 -0.87 -16.30
N ASP A 22 19.54 0.40 -16.45
CA ASP A 22 20.44 1.40 -16.99
C ASP A 22 21.56 1.68 -15.95
N PRO A 23 22.85 1.36 -16.23
CA PRO A 23 23.91 1.49 -15.24
C PRO A 23 24.19 2.93 -14.77
N GLU A 24 23.93 3.93 -15.64
CA GLU A 24 24.13 5.33 -15.26
C GLU A 24 22.97 5.84 -14.41
N ARG A 25 21.75 5.48 -14.77
CA ARG A 25 20.55 5.83 -14.00
C ARG A 25 20.52 5.09 -12.64
N ALA A 26 20.92 3.83 -12.61
CA ALA A 26 21.03 3.03 -11.39
C ALA A 26 21.92 3.70 -10.33
N LYS A 27 23.01 4.39 -10.73
CA LYS A 27 23.86 5.16 -9.80
C LYS A 27 23.10 6.28 -9.11
N LEU A 28 22.15 6.93 -9.77
CA LEU A 28 21.32 7.98 -9.17
C LEU A 28 20.36 7.40 -8.14
N TYR A 29 19.75 6.24 -8.42
CA TYR A 29 18.91 5.51 -7.46
C TYR A 29 19.77 5.02 -6.28
N ASP A 30 20.87 4.33 -6.53
CA ASP A 30 21.76 3.79 -5.49
C ASP A 30 22.30 4.88 -4.55
N SER A 31 22.56 6.09 -5.07
CA SER A 31 22.99 7.23 -4.26
C SER A 31 21.89 7.79 -3.35
N GLY A 32 20.62 7.48 -3.65
CA GLY A 32 19.44 8.06 -3.01
C GLY A 32 18.98 9.39 -3.60
N PHE A 33 19.67 9.90 -4.64
CA PHE A 33 19.36 11.21 -5.21
C PHE A 33 17.90 11.31 -5.71
N ILE A 34 17.43 10.31 -6.46
CA ILE A 34 16.05 10.28 -6.98
C ILE A 34 15.04 10.25 -5.82
N HIS A 35 15.24 9.35 -4.85
CA HIS A 35 14.38 9.26 -3.68
C HIS A 35 14.32 10.57 -2.89
N ASP A 36 15.46 11.20 -2.64
CA ASP A 36 15.52 12.45 -1.88
C ASP A 36 14.78 13.58 -2.62
N GLN A 37 14.88 13.65 -3.96
CA GLN A 37 14.10 14.59 -4.77
C GLN A 37 12.59 14.37 -4.66
N ILE A 38 12.14 13.10 -4.68
CA ILE A 38 10.71 12.76 -4.51
C ILE A 38 10.23 13.20 -3.14
N MET A 39 10.97 12.85 -2.08
CA MET A 39 10.61 13.20 -0.71
C MET A 39 10.56 14.72 -0.51
N GLU A 40 11.52 15.46 -1.05
CA GLU A 40 11.53 16.92 -1.03
C GLU A 40 10.35 17.52 -1.79
N SER A 41 10.01 16.98 -2.96
CA SER A 41 8.84 17.39 -3.74
C SER A 41 7.52 17.16 -2.97
N LYS A 42 7.35 16.00 -2.35
CA LYS A 42 6.17 15.69 -1.52
C LYS A 42 6.08 16.64 -0.32
N LEU A 43 7.16 16.85 0.41
CA LEU A 43 7.20 17.74 1.57
C LEU A 43 6.90 19.20 1.18
N SER A 44 7.49 19.69 0.10
CA SER A 44 7.25 21.04 -0.40
C SER A 44 5.78 21.25 -0.81
N PHE A 45 5.22 20.27 -1.52
CA PHE A 45 3.81 20.27 -1.90
C PHE A 45 2.90 20.34 -0.65
N TRP A 46 3.08 19.45 0.31
CA TRP A 46 2.24 19.43 1.52
C TRP A 46 2.39 20.68 2.38
N SER A 47 3.60 21.23 2.52
CA SER A 47 3.80 22.51 3.22
C SER A 47 3.03 23.66 2.57
N SER A 48 3.01 23.70 1.24
CA SER A 48 2.22 24.71 0.52
C SER A 48 0.72 24.55 0.75
N GLN A 49 0.21 23.31 0.82
CA GLN A 49 -1.20 23.04 1.11
C GLN A 49 -1.58 23.43 2.55
N GLU A 50 -0.70 23.18 3.51
CA GLU A 50 -0.91 23.57 4.91
C GLU A 50 -0.94 25.10 5.07
N GLU A 51 -0.05 25.84 4.41
CA GLU A 51 -0.06 27.30 4.40
C GLU A 51 -1.36 27.86 3.82
N VAL A 52 -1.83 27.35 2.68
CA VAL A 52 -3.10 27.75 2.07
C VAL A 52 -4.28 27.44 3.00
N SER A 53 -4.27 26.28 3.65
CA SER A 53 -5.31 25.90 4.60
C SER A 53 -5.37 26.82 5.81
N LEU A 54 -4.22 27.17 6.39
CA LEU A 54 -4.13 28.10 7.52
C LEU A 54 -4.53 29.53 7.14
N MET A 55 -4.27 29.96 5.92
CA MET A 55 -4.75 31.25 5.40
C MET A 55 -6.29 31.30 5.29
N ASN A 56 -6.93 30.17 4.97
CA ASN A 56 -8.37 30.04 4.82
C ASN A 56 -9.11 29.80 6.15
N SER A 57 -8.44 29.21 7.13
CA SER A 57 -9.00 28.93 8.47
C SER A 57 -7.90 28.85 9.51
N ALA A 58 -7.95 29.70 10.54
CA ALA A 58 -7.01 29.69 11.65
C ALA A 58 -6.99 28.37 12.45
N ALA A 59 -8.03 27.53 12.29
CA ALA A 59 -8.16 26.22 12.93
C ALA A 59 -7.71 25.06 12.01
N GLY A 60 -7.32 25.35 10.75
CA GLY A 60 -7.09 24.33 9.73
C GLY A 60 -8.40 23.71 9.20
N PRO A 61 -8.31 22.75 8.27
CA PRO A 61 -9.49 22.07 7.72
C PRO A 61 -10.15 21.21 8.79
N THR A 62 -11.48 21.23 8.84
CA THR A 62 -12.26 20.33 9.69
C THR A 62 -13.00 19.34 8.83
N TYR A 63 -12.92 18.07 9.18
CA TYR A 63 -13.59 16.98 8.48
C TYR A 63 -14.62 16.35 9.42
N PRO A 64 -15.92 16.67 9.26
CA PRO A 64 -16.97 16.15 10.13
C PRO A 64 -17.15 14.64 9.95
N GLU A 65 -17.59 13.96 11.02
CA GLU A 65 -18.00 12.55 10.95
C GLU A 65 -19.04 12.36 9.85
N LEU A 66 -18.83 11.35 8.99
CA LEU A 66 -19.79 10.99 7.95
C LEU A 66 -20.46 9.66 8.30
N HIS A 67 -21.73 9.57 7.90
CA HIS A 67 -22.54 8.39 8.08
C HIS A 67 -22.89 7.75 6.74
N PHE A 68 -23.66 6.66 6.80
CA PHE A 68 -24.05 5.91 5.62
C PHE A 68 -24.63 6.79 4.52
N ALA A 69 -24.06 6.66 3.32
CA ALA A 69 -24.57 7.23 2.09
C ALA A 69 -24.48 6.20 0.96
N GLN A 70 -25.64 5.87 0.36
CA GLN A 70 -25.69 4.98 -0.78
C GLN A 70 -25.08 5.65 -2.01
N CYS A 71 -24.28 4.91 -2.77
CA CYS A 71 -23.84 5.32 -4.10
C CYS A 71 -25.03 5.17 -5.07
N LYS A 72 -25.60 6.30 -5.45
CA LYS A 72 -26.74 6.36 -6.38
C LYS A 72 -26.45 7.37 -7.48
N ASP A 73 -26.65 6.95 -8.74
CA ASP A 73 -26.41 7.81 -9.91
C ASP A 73 -25.01 8.44 -9.91
N GLY A 74 -23.99 7.67 -9.48
CA GLY A 74 -22.59 8.10 -9.43
C GLY A 74 -22.21 8.96 -8.23
N LYS A 75 -23.08 9.12 -7.23
CA LYS A 75 -22.89 10.02 -6.09
C LYS A 75 -23.27 9.36 -4.77
N ALA A 76 -22.44 9.54 -3.76
CA ALA A 76 -22.74 9.29 -2.35
C ALA A 76 -22.90 10.64 -1.62
N VAL A 77 -24.10 10.94 -1.12
CA VAL A 77 -24.46 12.22 -0.48
C VAL A 77 -24.61 11.99 1.03
N PRO A 78 -23.58 12.26 1.85
CA PRO A 78 -23.66 12.01 3.29
C PRO A 78 -24.50 13.04 4.05
N PHE A 79 -24.64 14.26 3.53
CA PHE A 79 -25.39 15.34 4.14
C PHE A 79 -26.70 15.60 3.39
N ARG A 80 -27.85 15.26 4.00
CA ARG A 80 -29.15 15.38 3.34
C ARG A 80 -29.52 16.79 2.94
N ASP A 81 -29.07 17.77 3.72
CA ASP A 81 -29.39 19.18 3.51
C ASP A 81 -28.36 19.87 2.57
N GLU A 82 -27.32 19.18 2.15
CA GLU A 82 -26.25 19.66 1.28
C GLU A 82 -26.06 18.74 0.07
N PRO A 83 -27.02 18.67 -0.86
CA PRO A 83 -26.98 17.72 -1.97
C PRO A 83 -25.81 17.94 -2.95
N ASN A 84 -25.18 19.11 -2.92
CA ASN A 84 -24.00 19.42 -3.70
C ASN A 84 -22.69 19.00 -3.01
N ASN A 85 -22.74 18.60 -1.75
CA ASN A 85 -21.63 18.03 -1.02
C ASN A 85 -21.69 16.49 -1.11
N PHE A 86 -21.04 15.93 -2.11
CA PHE A 86 -21.09 14.51 -2.41
C PHE A 86 -19.70 13.98 -2.79
N TYR A 87 -19.55 12.67 -2.71
CA TYR A 87 -18.39 11.93 -3.19
C TYR A 87 -18.77 11.14 -4.44
N ARG A 88 -17.95 11.19 -5.48
CA ARG A 88 -18.17 10.38 -6.68
C ARG A 88 -17.91 8.91 -6.36
N CYS A 89 -18.69 8.03 -6.97
CA CYS A 89 -18.60 6.60 -6.71
C CYS A 89 -19.21 5.76 -7.83
N ASN A 90 -18.82 4.49 -7.86
CA ASN A 90 -19.48 3.47 -8.66
C ASN A 90 -19.49 2.16 -7.86
N ASN A 91 -20.69 1.62 -7.61
CA ASN A 91 -20.90 0.34 -6.92
C ASN A 91 -20.27 0.22 -5.52
N ILE A 92 -19.93 1.35 -4.86
CA ILE A 92 -19.41 1.37 -3.49
C ILE A 92 -20.19 2.39 -2.66
N ASN A 93 -20.75 1.94 -1.53
CA ASN A 93 -21.42 2.78 -0.56
C ASN A 93 -20.45 3.27 0.50
N LEU A 94 -20.61 4.54 0.94
CA LEU A 94 -20.03 5.02 2.18
C LEU A 94 -20.78 4.41 3.37
N HIS A 95 -20.05 3.93 4.37
CA HIS A 95 -20.61 3.47 5.63
C HIS A 95 -20.29 4.36 6.80
N HIS A 96 -19.02 4.80 6.91
CA HIS A 96 -18.59 5.68 7.99
C HIS A 96 -17.29 6.41 7.63
N PHE A 97 -17.07 7.55 8.26
CA PHE A 97 -15.79 8.26 8.25
C PHE A 97 -15.54 8.91 9.61
N LEU A 98 -14.32 8.84 10.09
CA LEU A 98 -13.79 9.60 11.22
C LEU A 98 -12.51 10.31 10.81
N SER A 99 -12.37 11.57 11.21
CA SER A 99 -11.15 12.34 10.98
C SER A 99 -9.98 11.77 11.79
N HIS A 100 -8.74 12.07 11.37
CA HIS A 100 -7.56 11.70 12.16
C HIS A 100 -7.60 12.31 13.57
N THR A 101 -8.17 13.49 13.71
CA THR A 101 -8.35 14.15 15.00
C THR A 101 -9.37 13.42 15.86
N ASP A 102 -10.51 12.97 15.30
CA ASP A 102 -11.50 12.14 16.00
C ASP A 102 -10.92 10.78 16.43
N LEU A 103 -9.92 10.30 15.67
CA LEU A 103 -9.14 9.10 15.97
C LEU A 103 -7.92 9.39 16.87
N GLY A 104 -7.89 10.54 17.52
CA GLY A 104 -6.95 10.90 18.59
C GLY A 104 -5.57 11.39 18.12
N SER A 105 -5.34 11.63 16.83
CA SER A 105 -4.10 12.25 16.34
C SER A 105 -4.07 13.73 16.67
N SER A 106 -2.97 14.20 17.23
CA SER A 106 -2.69 15.63 17.38
C SER A 106 -2.13 16.28 16.12
N ALA A 107 -1.53 15.46 15.25
CA ALA A 107 -1.00 15.90 13.96
C ALA A 107 -2.09 16.02 12.88
N GLY A 108 -3.21 15.29 13.03
CA GLY A 108 -4.30 15.31 12.05
C GLY A 108 -3.95 14.70 10.69
N LEU A 109 -2.89 13.89 10.61
CA LEU A 109 -2.33 13.33 9.38
C LEU A 109 -2.22 11.82 9.48
N GLY A 110 -2.38 11.12 8.34
CA GLY A 110 -2.31 9.68 8.26
C GLY A 110 -1.45 9.16 7.13
N SER A 111 -1.34 7.82 7.08
CA SER A 111 -0.58 7.09 6.07
C SER A 111 -1.15 5.68 5.86
N SER A 112 -0.41 4.63 6.16
CA SER A 112 -0.79 3.24 5.95
C SER A 112 -2.02 2.81 6.77
N SER A 113 -2.63 1.72 6.36
CA SER A 113 -3.72 1.07 7.09
C SER A 113 -3.63 -0.44 6.97
N TRP A 114 -4.15 -1.14 7.97
CA TRP A 114 -4.28 -2.59 7.93
C TRP A 114 -5.51 -3.04 8.73
N GLY A 115 -5.84 -4.31 8.65
CA GLY A 115 -6.94 -4.90 9.41
C GLY A 115 -6.49 -6.07 10.27
N TRP A 116 -7.23 -6.31 11.35
CA TRP A 116 -7.11 -7.52 12.16
C TRP A 116 -8.50 -8.07 12.49
N VAL A 117 -8.60 -9.39 12.44
CA VAL A 117 -9.82 -10.12 12.81
C VAL A 117 -9.47 -11.02 13.99
N SER A 118 -10.21 -10.87 15.09
CA SER A 118 -10.01 -11.70 16.28
C SER A 118 -10.62 -13.10 16.09
N ASP A 119 -10.22 -14.06 16.94
CA ASP A 119 -10.79 -15.42 16.94
C ASP A 119 -12.31 -15.46 17.14
N SER A 120 -12.88 -14.41 17.75
CA SER A 120 -14.33 -14.24 17.90
C SER A 120 -15.02 -13.58 16.72
N GLY A 121 -14.30 -13.28 15.63
CA GLY A 121 -14.81 -12.64 14.42
C GLY A 121 -15.02 -11.13 14.54
N ARG A 122 -14.52 -10.47 15.61
CA ARG A 122 -14.51 -9.00 15.69
C ARG A 122 -13.45 -8.44 14.76
N GLU A 123 -13.81 -7.40 14.02
CA GLU A 123 -12.96 -6.76 13.01
C GLU A 123 -12.43 -5.42 13.50
N PHE A 124 -11.13 -5.20 13.34
CA PHE A 124 -10.45 -4.01 13.83
C PHE A 124 -9.70 -3.32 12.68
N ALA A 125 -10.05 -2.06 12.47
CA ALA A 125 -9.30 -1.14 11.62
C ALA A 125 -8.07 -0.63 12.39
N ILE A 126 -6.90 -0.75 11.78
CA ILE A 126 -5.64 -0.26 12.28
C ILE A 126 -5.19 0.86 11.34
N ILE A 127 -5.07 2.07 11.87
CA ILE A 127 -4.96 3.31 11.12
C ILE A 127 -3.65 3.99 11.51
N ALA A 128 -2.67 3.97 10.61
CA ALA A 128 -1.42 4.68 10.84
C ALA A 128 -1.64 6.19 10.74
N GLN A 129 -1.10 6.91 11.71
CA GLN A 129 -1.13 8.35 11.82
C GLN A 129 0.29 8.88 11.98
N ALA A 130 0.53 10.14 11.64
CA ALA A 130 1.87 10.74 11.69
C ALA A 130 2.51 10.68 13.10
N ASP A 131 1.68 10.58 14.14
CA ASP A 131 2.06 10.57 15.55
C ASP A 131 1.74 9.25 16.29
N GLY A 132 1.44 8.16 15.54
CA GLY A 132 1.16 6.85 16.13
C GLY A 132 0.27 5.97 15.26
N ALA A 133 -0.45 5.04 15.89
CA ALA A 133 -1.46 4.19 15.26
C ALA A 133 -2.76 4.22 16.06
N ALA A 134 -3.89 4.47 15.42
CA ALA A 134 -5.22 4.40 16.02
C ALA A 134 -5.85 3.02 15.78
N PHE A 135 -6.69 2.59 16.71
CA PHE A 135 -7.43 1.34 16.66
C PHE A 135 -8.92 1.62 16.76
N ALA A 136 -9.66 1.13 15.79
CA ALA A 136 -11.12 1.21 15.79
C ALA A 136 -11.74 -0.15 15.46
N GLU A 137 -12.81 -0.52 16.15
CA GLU A 137 -13.60 -1.69 15.84
C GLU A 137 -14.63 -1.34 14.76
N ILE A 138 -14.72 -2.15 13.71
CA ILE A 138 -15.81 -2.05 12.74
C ILE A 138 -17.01 -2.80 13.31
N ILE A 139 -18.04 -2.04 13.65
CA ILE A 139 -19.27 -2.58 14.25
C ILE A 139 -20.42 -2.60 13.22
N ASN A 140 -21.60 -3.10 13.65
CA ASN A 140 -22.77 -3.19 12.81
C ASN A 140 -23.04 -1.92 12.00
N GLY A 141 -23.29 -2.08 10.71
CA GLY A 141 -23.47 -0.99 9.76
C GLY A 141 -22.18 -0.39 9.21
N GLY A 142 -21.02 -0.98 9.52
CA GLY A 142 -19.70 -0.50 9.06
C GLY A 142 -19.21 0.72 9.83
N LYS A 143 -19.79 1.00 11.00
CA LYS A 143 -19.41 2.14 11.83
C LYS A 143 -18.08 1.87 12.53
N LEU A 144 -17.16 2.84 12.49
CA LEU A 144 -15.93 2.83 13.26
C LEU A 144 -16.24 3.21 14.72
N ARG A 145 -15.87 2.32 15.64
CA ARG A 145 -15.83 2.59 17.08
C ARG A 145 -14.39 2.80 17.49
N TYR A 146 -14.00 4.05 17.68
CA TYR A 146 -12.66 4.35 18.16
C TYR A 146 -12.42 3.76 19.56
N LEU A 147 -11.37 2.95 19.69
CA LEU A 147 -11.02 2.26 20.93
C LEU A 147 -9.81 2.87 21.63
N GLY A 148 -8.92 3.49 20.88
CA GLY A 148 -7.71 4.08 21.42
C GLY A 148 -6.55 4.06 20.42
N ARG A 149 -5.36 4.40 20.93
CA ARG A 149 -4.17 4.54 20.09
C ARG A 149 -2.89 4.10 20.78
N LEU A 150 -1.92 3.70 19.98
CA LEU A 150 -0.52 3.52 20.35
C LEU A 150 0.27 4.73 19.81
N PRO A 151 0.78 5.62 20.65
CA PRO A 151 1.67 6.68 20.23
C PRO A 151 2.96 6.14 19.60
N GLN A 152 3.63 6.96 18.81
CA GLN A 152 4.97 6.67 18.30
C GLN A 152 5.99 6.47 19.44
N THR A 153 7.15 5.91 19.11
CA THR A 153 8.24 5.71 20.07
C THR A 153 8.65 7.05 20.71
N GLU A 154 8.89 7.04 22.02
CA GLU A 154 9.30 8.21 22.77
C GLU A 154 10.58 8.83 22.21
N GLY A 155 10.58 10.13 21.98
CA GLY A 155 11.69 10.89 21.43
C GLY A 155 11.87 10.75 19.89
N ALA A 156 10.93 10.10 19.22
CA ALA A 156 10.80 10.17 17.77
C ALA A 156 9.96 11.40 17.38
N ASP A 157 10.27 12.02 16.23
CA ASP A 157 9.51 13.15 15.71
C ASP A 157 8.25 12.68 14.97
N VAL A 158 7.26 13.57 14.85
CA VAL A 158 6.07 13.33 14.01
C VAL A 158 6.49 13.16 12.56
N ASN A 159 5.98 12.12 11.90
CA ASN A 159 6.33 11.81 10.53
C ASN A 159 5.18 11.13 9.78
N ARG A 160 4.82 11.60 8.59
CA ARG A 160 3.73 11.03 7.77
C ARG A 160 4.00 9.59 7.36
N TRP A 161 5.25 9.26 6.99
CA TRP A 161 5.61 7.91 6.57
C TRP A 161 5.67 6.96 7.76
N ARG A 162 4.58 6.22 7.91
CA ARG A 162 4.40 5.19 8.93
C ARG A 162 3.71 4.00 8.33
N GLU A 163 4.36 2.84 8.43
CA GLU A 163 3.84 1.59 7.90
C GLU A 163 3.49 0.61 9.02
N ILE A 164 2.45 -0.15 8.77
CA ILE A 164 1.89 -1.11 9.70
C ILE A 164 1.51 -2.40 9.00
N ARG A 165 1.82 -3.55 9.64
CA ARG A 165 1.39 -4.87 9.19
C ARG A 165 1.03 -5.73 10.39
N THR A 166 0.12 -6.66 10.19
CA THR A 166 -0.18 -7.67 11.22
C THR A 166 0.75 -8.88 11.07
N TYR A 167 1.07 -9.46 12.21
CA TYR A 167 1.69 -10.78 12.36
C TYR A 167 0.88 -11.55 13.39
N LYS A 168 0.03 -12.48 12.96
CA LYS A 168 -0.95 -13.17 13.81
C LYS A 168 -1.85 -12.14 14.54
N HIS A 169 -1.78 -12.10 15.86
CA HIS A 169 -2.50 -11.14 16.71
C HIS A 169 -1.63 -9.93 17.15
N TYR A 170 -0.47 -9.76 16.55
CA TYR A 170 0.38 -8.60 16.78
C TYR A 170 0.29 -7.61 15.62
N ILE A 171 0.56 -6.36 15.92
CA ILE A 171 0.89 -5.37 14.91
C ILE A 171 2.38 -5.04 15.01
N VAL A 172 3.05 -4.91 13.88
CA VAL A 172 4.38 -4.33 13.73
C VAL A 172 4.24 -2.95 13.11
N VAL A 173 4.90 -1.95 13.71
CA VAL A 173 4.81 -0.55 13.31
C VAL A 173 6.21 -0.01 13.07
N ALA A 174 6.47 0.52 11.89
CA ALA A 174 7.71 1.18 11.51
C ALA A 174 7.43 2.61 11.01
N SER A 175 8.45 3.47 10.95
CA SER A 175 8.32 4.84 10.45
C SER A 175 9.65 5.37 9.94
N GLU A 176 9.61 6.35 9.06
CA GLU A 176 10.81 7.05 8.56
C GLU A 176 11.40 8.08 9.53
N THR A 177 10.88 8.18 10.74
CA THR A 177 11.47 9.08 11.74
C THR A 177 12.62 8.45 12.50
N VAL A 178 13.65 9.23 12.79
CA VAL A 178 14.81 8.83 13.58
C VAL A 178 14.38 8.33 14.96
N LYS A 179 15.01 7.28 15.48
CA LYS A 179 14.75 6.65 16.78
C LYS A 179 13.40 5.92 16.91
N HIS A 180 12.60 5.81 15.85
CA HIS A 180 11.32 5.11 15.95
C HIS A 180 11.51 3.60 16.11
N HIS A 181 12.39 3.00 15.28
CA HIS A 181 12.60 1.56 15.24
C HIS A 181 11.31 0.78 14.90
N VAL A 182 11.13 -0.44 15.43
CA VAL A 182 9.91 -1.22 15.21
C VAL A 182 9.22 -1.50 16.53
N GLN A 183 7.98 -1.03 16.67
CA GLN A 183 7.11 -1.37 17.80
C GLN A 183 6.34 -2.65 17.47
N ILE A 184 6.18 -3.53 18.45
CA ILE A 184 5.37 -4.76 18.38
C ILE A 184 4.34 -4.72 19.49
N PHE A 185 3.05 -4.71 19.12
CA PHE A 185 1.94 -4.54 20.05
C PHE A 185 0.92 -5.67 19.90
N ASP A 186 0.42 -6.19 21.01
CA ASP A 186 -0.57 -7.28 21.04
C ASP A 186 -1.99 -6.70 20.90
N LEU A 187 -2.61 -6.95 19.75
CA LEU A 187 -3.95 -6.49 19.41
C LEU A 187 -5.06 -7.10 20.28
N ARG A 188 -4.79 -8.22 20.96
CA ARG A 188 -5.78 -8.81 21.90
C ARG A 188 -6.06 -7.89 23.08
N LYS A 189 -5.19 -6.92 23.39
CA LYS A 189 -5.47 -5.87 24.38
C LYS A 189 -6.71 -5.06 24.03
N LEU A 190 -7.04 -4.94 22.73
CA LEU A 190 -8.24 -4.24 22.26
C LEU A 190 -9.55 -4.95 22.66
N LEU A 191 -9.50 -6.27 22.85
CA LEU A 191 -10.68 -7.09 23.15
C LEU A 191 -11.29 -6.77 24.52
N SER A 192 -10.48 -6.29 25.46
CA SER A 192 -10.87 -5.97 26.85
C SER A 192 -11.24 -4.51 27.06
N ILE A 193 -11.15 -3.66 26.05
CA ILE A 193 -11.49 -2.23 26.20
C ILE A 193 -12.99 -2.07 26.40
N ASP A 194 -13.36 -1.43 27.52
CA ASP A 194 -14.72 -0.95 27.76
C ASP A 194 -14.90 0.42 27.07
N TYR A 195 -15.41 0.41 25.84
CA TYR A 195 -15.61 1.62 25.04
C TYR A 195 -16.46 2.70 25.73
N LYS A 196 -17.28 2.34 26.73
CA LYS A 196 -18.10 3.30 27.49
C LYS A 196 -17.25 4.19 28.41
N LYS A 197 -16.02 3.76 28.71
CA LYS A 197 -15.06 4.55 29.51
C LYS A 197 -14.22 5.50 28.68
N GLY A 198 -14.43 5.52 27.35
CA GLY A 198 -13.66 6.29 26.40
C GLY A 198 -12.45 5.54 25.84
N PRO A 199 -11.77 6.13 24.84
CA PRO A 199 -10.62 5.53 24.20
C PRO A 199 -9.40 5.46 25.14
N VAL A 200 -8.54 4.45 24.90
CA VAL A 200 -7.32 4.20 25.68
C VAL A 200 -6.10 4.71 24.91
N THR A 201 -5.26 5.49 25.58
CA THR A 201 -3.91 5.78 25.05
C THR A 201 -2.93 4.80 25.69
N PHE A 202 -2.38 3.90 24.87
CA PHE A 202 -1.37 2.94 25.31
C PHE A 202 -0.02 3.63 25.51
N HIS A 203 0.77 3.13 26.46
CA HIS A 203 2.10 3.66 26.70
C HIS A 203 3.09 3.08 25.66
N PRO A 204 3.80 3.92 24.88
CA PRO A 204 4.62 3.50 23.75
C PRO A 204 5.86 2.65 24.10
N LYS A 205 6.07 2.35 25.39
CA LYS A 205 7.11 1.45 25.90
C LYS A 205 6.51 0.33 26.76
N ASN A 206 5.69 0.67 27.75
CA ASN A 206 5.25 -0.29 28.76
C ASN A 206 4.16 -1.24 28.24
N ASP A 207 3.38 -0.79 27.24
CA ASP A 207 2.31 -1.59 26.65
C ASP A 207 2.74 -2.37 25.40
N LEU A 208 3.97 -2.19 24.93
CA LEU A 208 4.51 -3.02 23.84
C LEU A 208 4.71 -4.46 24.31
N THR A 209 4.54 -5.40 23.38
CA THR A 209 4.98 -6.78 23.55
C THR A 209 6.49 -6.89 23.35
N GLY A 210 7.00 -6.21 22.31
CA GLY A 210 8.42 -6.17 21.99
C GLY A 210 8.80 -4.89 21.24
N PHE A 211 10.10 -4.72 21.11
CA PHE A 211 10.70 -3.57 20.43
C PHE A 211 11.97 -4.01 19.72
N PHE A 212 11.99 -3.89 18.39
CA PHE A 212 13.22 -4.14 17.63
C PHE A 212 13.99 -2.84 17.44
N GLY A 213 15.01 -2.63 18.29
CA GLY A 213 15.79 -1.40 18.40
C GLY A 213 17.12 -1.41 17.62
N SER A 214 17.31 -2.34 16.64
CA SER A 214 18.60 -2.51 15.96
C SER A 214 18.65 -1.92 14.55
N LEU A 215 17.66 -1.10 14.16
CA LEU A 215 17.78 -0.34 12.91
C LEU A 215 18.85 0.74 13.05
N PRO A 216 19.64 1.05 12.00
CA PRO A 216 20.78 1.97 12.11
C PRO A 216 20.42 3.32 12.75
N ASP A 217 19.48 4.07 12.18
CA ASP A 217 18.99 5.35 12.71
C ASP A 217 17.60 5.21 13.38
N GLY A 218 17.07 4.00 13.45
CA GLY A 218 15.69 3.75 13.86
C GLY A 218 14.64 4.06 12.80
N ARG A 219 15.04 4.30 11.56
CA ARG A 219 14.18 4.68 10.43
C ARG A 219 13.91 3.48 9.53
N ALA A 220 12.68 3.41 9.01
CA ALA A 220 12.27 2.43 8.03
C ALA A 220 11.20 3.02 7.12
N HIS A 221 11.29 2.76 5.81
CA HIS A 221 10.28 3.20 4.87
C HIS A 221 9.03 2.32 4.95
N ASN A 222 9.21 1.00 4.84
CA ASN A 222 8.11 0.05 4.93
C ASN A 222 8.45 -1.15 5.83
N ILE A 223 7.43 -1.90 6.22
CA ILE A 223 7.53 -3.16 6.96
C ILE A 223 6.47 -4.14 6.45
N LEU A 224 6.87 -5.36 6.22
CA LEU A 224 6.01 -6.45 5.78
C LEU A 224 6.23 -7.69 6.63
N THR A 225 5.31 -8.66 6.59
CA THR A 225 5.36 -9.87 7.40
C THR A 225 5.09 -11.08 6.55
N ASN A 226 5.77 -12.21 6.88
CA ASN A 226 5.41 -13.52 6.41
C ASN A 226 5.11 -14.41 7.63
N GLU A 227 3.84 -14.66 7.88
CA GLU A 227 3.42 -15.45 9.04
C GLU A 227 3.92 -16.90 8.98
N ALA A 228 4.04 -17.47 7.77
CA ALA A 228 4.47 -18.86 7.59
C ALA A 228 5.93 -19.06 7.99
N SER A 229 6.80 -18.08 7.76
CA SER A 229 8.22 -18.15 8.15
C SER A 229 8.50 -17.62 9.55
N GLY A 230 7.59 -16.82 10.11
CA GLY A 230 7.79 -16.19 11.42
C GLY A 230 8.64 -14.93 11.37
N PHE A 231 8.77 -14.28 10.21
CA PHE A 231 9.58 -13.09 10.02
C PHE A 231 8.76 -11.86 9.64
N ALA A 232 9.26 -10.69 10.09
CA ALA A 232 8.99 -9.42 9.44
C ALA A 232 10.23 -8.99 8.64
N TYR A 233 10.00 -8.14 7.64
CA TYR A 233 11.03 -7.58 6.76
C TYR A 233 10.89 -6.07 6.81
N VAL A 234 11.96 -5.40 7.24
CA VAL A 234 12.04 -3.93 7.23
C VAL A 234 12.78 -3.52 5.98
N VAL A 235 12.21 -2.63 5.20
CA VAL A 235 12.78 -2.11 3.95
C VAL A 235 12.98 -0.61 4.02
N GLY A 236 13.86 -0.09 3.18
CA GLY A 236 14.16 1.34 3.10
C GLY A 236 14.75 1.94 4.38
N ALA A 237 15.37 1.11 5.26
CA ALA A 237 15.99 1.58 6.49
C ALA A 237 17.23 2.44 6.17
N ARG A 238 17.27 3.65 6.68
CA ARG A 238 18.37 4.58 6.45
C ARG A 238 19.48 4.47 7.51
N PRO A 239 20.73 4.89 7.22
CA PRO A 239 21.21 5.44 5.96
C PRO A 239 21.55 4.36 4.91
N ARG A 240 21.53 4.73 3.62
CA ARG A 240 21.83 3.81 2.49
C ARG A 240 23.26 3.25 2.51
N ASN A 241 24.18 3.88 3.22
CA ASN A 241 25.57 3.41 3.42
C ASN A 241 25.72 2.48 4.64
N SER A 242 24.61 2.08 5.28
CA SER A 242 24.65 1.07 6.34
C SER A 242 25.02 -0.32 5.79
N THR A 243 25.33 -1.27 6.67
CA THR A 243 25.63 -2.66 6.29
C THR A 243 24.55 -3.29 5.42
N CYS A 244 23.26 -2.99 5.70
CA CYS A 244 22.13 -3.51 4.95
C CYS A 244 21.73 -2.65 3.74
N ARG A 245 22.40 -1.53 3.47
CA ARG A 245 22.22 -0.68 2.28
C ARG A 245 20.74 -0.34 1.98
N SER A 246 19.91 -0.21 3.01
CA SER A 246 18.45 -0.01 2.91
C SER A 246 17.68 -1.15 2.22
N GLY A 247 18.29 -2.33 2.09
CA GLY A 247 17.65 -3.55 1.58
C GLY A 247 16.70 -4.20 2.60
N LEU A 248 16.43 -5.48 2.43
CA LEU A 248 15.54 -6.27 3.29
C LEU A 248 16.25 -6.63 4.61
N ILE A 249 15.90 -6.00 5.72
CA ILE A 249 16.36 -6.37 7.06
C ILE A 249 15.39 -7.41 7.63
N PHE A 250 15.90 -8.59 8.00
CA PHE A 250 15.10 -9.66 8.56
C PHE A 250 14.88 -9.45 10.05
N VAL A 251 13.64 -9.55 10.52
CA VAL A 251 13.28 -9.46 11.93
C VAL A 251 12.57 -10.75 12.32
N ASP A 252 13.22 -11.56 13.13
CA ASP A 252 12.67 -12.81 13.66
C ASP A 252 11.60 -12.50 14.72
N LEU A 253 10.38 -12.95 14.47
CA LEU A 253 9.21 -12.84 15.31
C LEU A 253 8.78 -14.18 15.94
N SER A 254 9.66 -15.17 15.99
CA SER A 254 9.37 -16.44 16.69
C SER A 254 9.05 -16.22 18.17
N ASP A 255 9.72 -15.26 18.80
CA ASP A 255 9.35 -14.65 20.08
C ASP A 255 9.15 -13.14 19.90
N PRO A 256 7.90 -12.66 19.65
CA PRO A 256 7.64 -11.25 19.45
C PRO A 256 8.02 -10.33 20.61
N SER A 257 8.25 -10.89 21.81
CA SER A 257 8.71 -10.12 22.98
C SER A 257 10.22 -9.84 22.95
N LYS A 258 10.98 -10.57 22.11
CA LYS A 258 12.43 -10.46 21.99
C LYS A 258 12.86 -10.56 20.51
N PRO A 259 12.40 -9.63 19.66
CA PRO A 259 12.72 -9.68 18.25
C PRO A 259 14.21 -9.54 18.01
N THR A 260 14.76 -10.37 17.11
CA THR A 260 16.19 -10.35 16.73
C THR A 260 16.34 -10.27 15.23
N SER A 261 17.54 -9.94 14.75
CA SER A 261 17.83 -9.95 13.32
C SER A 261 18.99 -10.91 13.01
N PRO A 262 18.77 -11.94 12.17
CA PRO A 262 19.84 -12.81 11.69
C PRO A 262 20.67 -12.19 10.55
N GLY A 263 20.21 -11.11 9.91
CA GLY A 263 20.89 -10.47 8.78
C GLY A 263 19.94 -9.68 7.87
N CYS A 264 20.39 -9.47 6.64
CA CYS A 264 19.66 -8.70 5.63
C CYS A 264 20.08 -9.10 4.21
N ALA A 265 19.20 -8.87 3.22
CA ALA A 265 19.54 -8.90 1.80
C ALA A 265 19.86 -7.47 1.33
N SER A 266 21.12 -7.20 1.01
CA SER A 266 21.63 -5.86 0.72
C SER A 266 22.24 -5.70 -0.67
N ALA A 267 22.30 -6.76 -1.47
CA ALA A 267 23.11 -6.79 -2.70
C ALA A 267 22.58 -5.83 -3.77
N ASP A 268 21.26 -5.64 -3.88
CA ASP A 268 20.64 -4.70 -4.83
C ASP A 268 20.38 -3.28 -4.22
N GLY A 269 20.80 -3.06 -2.98
CA GLY A 269 20.65 -1.76 -2.33
C GLY A 269 19.25 -1.50 -1.78
N TYR A 270 18.72 -0.31 -2.02
CA TYR A 270 17.43 0.14 -1.48
C TYR A 270 16.25 -0.67 -2.01
N VAL A 271 15.42 -1.12 -1.09
CA VAL A 271 14.12 -1.73 -1.37
C VAL A 271 13.04 -0.79 -0.84
N HIS A 272 12.13 -0.35 -1.73
CA HIS A 272 11.05 0.56 -1.35
C HIS A 272 9.91 -0.20 -0.65
N ASP A 273 9.40 -1.24 -1.29
CA ASP A 273 8.43 -2.17 -0.72
C ASP A 273 8.74 -3.59 -1.18
N ALA A 274 8.13 -4.59 -0.57
CA ALA A 274 8.25 -5.98 -0.99
C ALA A 274 7.04 -6.80 -0.56
N GLN A 275 6.91 -7.98 -1.19
CA GLN A 275 6.04 -9.05 -0.70
C GLN A 275 6.87 -10.31 -0.51
N CYS A 276 6.91 -10.88 0.71
CA CYS A 276 7.66 -12.10 1.02
C CYS A 276 6.71 -13.24 1.35
N LEU A 277 6.85 -14.35 0.63
CA LEU A 277 5.94 -15.50 0.70
C LEU A 277 6.71 -16.83 0.65
N THR A 278 6.13 -17.87 1.22
CA THR A 278 6.52 -19.23 0.86
C THR A 278 6.09 -19.50 -0.57
N TYR A 279 7.03 -19.80 -1.44
CA TYR A 279 6.76 -19.96 -2.87
C TYR A 279 5.94 -21.22 -3.16
N LYS A 280 4.84 -21.02 -3.83
CA LYS A 280 3.92 -22.03 -4.35
C LYS A 280 3.59 -21.64 -5.79
N GLY A 281 4.47 -21.87 -6.72
CA GLY A 281 4.30 -21.48 -8.11
C GLY A 281 4.91 -22.52 -9.07
N PRO A 282 4.89 -22.30 -10.38
CA PRO A 282 5.31 -23.28 -11.38
C PRO A 282 6.82 -23.52 -11.45
N ASP A 283 7.65 -22.61 -10.90
CA ASP A 283 9.10 -22.78 -10.92
C ASP A 283 9.55 -23.81 -9.89
N ALA A 284 9.73 -25.04 -10.34
CA ALA A 284 10.08 -26.17 -9.47
C ALA A 284 11.40 -25.98 -8.68
N ARG A 285 12.29 -25.08 -9.13
CA ARG A 285 13.58 -24.78 -8.47
C ARG A 285 13.39 -24.14 -7.08
N TYR A 286 12.24 -23.47 -6.88
CA TYR A 286 11.99 -22.64 -5.71
C TYR A 286 10.80 -23.08 -4.87
N GLN A 287 10.18 -24.21 -5.20
CA GLN A 287 9.04 -24.75 -4.43
C GLN A 287 9.37 -24.87 -2.93
N GLY A 288 8.52 -24.29 -2.08
CA GLY A 288 8.65 -24.30 -0.62
C GLY A 288 9.73 -23.35 -0.08
N LYS A 289 10.50 -22.69 -0.92
CA LYS A 289 11.45 -21.64 -0.53
C LYS A 289 10.73 -20.36 -0.14
N GLU A 290 11.38 -19.52 0.65
CA GLU A 290 10.88 -18.21 0.96
C GLU A 290 11.40 -17.18 -0.06
N ILE A 291 10.48 -16.64 -0.83
CA ILE A 291 10.76 -15.68 -1.92
C ILE A 291 10.22 -14.30 -1.55
N CYS A 292 11.06 -13.29 -1.72
CA CYS A 292 10.65 -11.90 -1.66
C CYS A 292 10.65 -11.28 -3.06
N TYR A 293 9.56 -10.63 -3.42
CA TYR A 293 9.42 -9.78 -4.59
C TYR A 293 9.63 -8.35 -4.13
N GLY A 294 10.81 -7.78 -4.44
CA GLY A 294 11.19 -6.42 -4.03
C GLY A 294 10.95 -5.42 -5.15
N TYR A 295 10.39 -4.28 -4.79
CA TYR A 295 10.11 -3.14 -5.65
C TYR A 295 11.16 -2.08 -5.35
N ASN A 296 12.19 -2.02 -6.20
CA ASN A 296 13.47 -1.40 -5.86
C ASN A 296 13.73 -0.13 -6.70
N GLU A 297 12.81 0.82 -6.67
CA GLU A 297 12.91 2.13 -7.36
C GLU A 297 13.01 2.01 -8.89
N ASP A 298 13.95 1.25 -9.45
CA ASP A 298 14.17 1.09 -10.90
C ASP A 298 14.01 -0.35 -11.41
N SER A 299 13.62 -1.28 -10.53
CA SER A 299 13.54 -2.70 -10.87
C SER A 299 12.60 -3.51 -9.98
N LEU A 300 12.06 -4.57 -10.56
CA LEU A 300 11.56 -5.73 -9.83
C LEU A 300 12.75 -6.64 -9.53
N THR A 301 13.05 -6.85 -8.24
CA THR A 301 14.11 -7.76 -7.79
C THR A 301 13.52 -8.92 -7.01
N ILE A 302 13.85 -10.15 -7.43
CA ILE A 302 13.36 -11.36 -6.79
C ILE A 302 14.50 -11.99 -5.98
N TYR A 303 14.21 -12.26 -4.69
CA TYR A 303 15.17 -12.80 -3.72
C TYR A 303 14.75 -14.17 -3.22
N ASP A 304 15.69 -15.08 -3.08
CA ASP A 304 15.58 -16.27 -2.21
C ASP A 304 16.13 -15.89 -0.83
N VAL A 305 15.24 -15.80 0.15
CA VAL A 305 15.59 -15.44 1.53
C VAL A 305 15.38 -16.61 2.49
N SER A 306 15.35 -17.84 1.98
CA SER A 306 15.18 -19.05 2.78
C SER A 306 16.28 -19.20 3.82
N ASP A 307 17.54 -18.94 3.44
CA ASP A 307 18.66 -18.80 4.36
C ASP A 307 18.86 -17.32 4.72
N LYS A 308 18.49 -16.93 5.94
CA LYS A 308 18.59 -15.54 6.40
C LYS A 308 20.03 -15.04 6.57
N LYS A 309 21.03 -15.93 6.55
CA LYS A 309 22.45 -15.56 6.61
C LYS A 309 23.05 -15.36 5.21
N TRP A 310 22.49 -16.06 4.23
CA TRP A 310 22.99 -16.09 2.86
C TRP A 310 21.85 -15.91 1.87
N PRO A 311 21.14 -14.75 1.90
CA PRO A 311 20.10 -14.47 0.92
C PRO A 311 20.72 -14.33 -0.48
N GLU A 312 19.99 -14.80 -1.49
CA GLU A 312 20.43 -14.76 -2.88
C GLU A 312 19.48 -13.92 -3.74
N ILE A 313 20.02 -13.17 -4.70
CA ILE A 313 19.20 -12.54 -5.75
C ILE A 313 18.99 -13.58 -6.86
N ILE A 314 17.72 -13.84 -7.18
CA ILE A 314 17.32 -14.71 -8.29
C ILE A 314 17.35 -13.95 -9.61
N SER A 315 16.80 -12.73 -9.62
CA SER A 315 16.74 -11.84 -10.78
C SER A 315 16.61 -10.39 -10.40
N VAL A 316 17.14 -9.50 -11.25
CA VAL A 316 16.93 -8.05 -11.22
C VAL A 316 16.48 -7.63 -12.61
N THR A 317 15.29 -7.07 -12.73
CA THR A 317 14.69 -6.77 -14.03
C THR A 317 14.00 -5.42 -14.01
N SER A 318 14.41 -4.51 -14.90
CA SER A 318 13.74 -3.23 -15.11
C SER A 318 12.76 -3.34 -16.29
N TYR A 319 12.04 -2.28 -16.57
CA TYR A 319 11.02 -2.24 -17.62
C TYR A 319 10.97 -0.88 -18.33
N GLU A 320 10.35 -0.85 -19.49
CA GLU A 320 10.18 0.39 -20.25
C GLU A 320 9.24 1.35 -19.48
N GLY A 321 9.75 2.52 -19.16
CA GLY A 321 9.01 3.54 -18.42
C GLY A 321 9.29 3.56 -16.90
N ALA A 322 10.10 2.63 -16.37
CA ALA A 322 10.47 2.63 -14.97
C ALA A 322 11.03 3.99 -14.51
N THR A 323 10.40 4.56 -13.50
CA THR A 323 10.79 5.83 -12.87
C THR A 323 10.96 5.69 -11.38
N TYR A 324 9.98 5.11 -10.69
CA TYR A 324 10.05 4.79 -9.27
C TYR A 324 9.18 3.56 -8.98
N THR A 325 9.73 2.37 -9.27
CA THR A 325 9.10 1.09 -8.97
C THR A 325 8.75 1.03 -7.50
N HIS A 326 7.47 1.13 -7.20
CA HIS A 326 6.98 1.52 -5.88
C HIS A 326 6.45 0.32 -5.08
N GLN A 327 5.42 -0.36 -5.58
CA GLN A 327 4.76 -1.45 -4.87
C GLN A 327 4.16 -2.46 -5.86
N GLY A 328 3.89 -3.65 -5.41
CA GLY A 328 3.21 -4.67 -6.20
C GLY A 328 2.70 -5.82 -5.35
N TRP A 329 1.94 -6.71 -5.97
CA TRP A 329 1.33 -7.85 -5.30
C TRP A 329 1.17 -9.04 -6.25
N VAL A 330 1.44 -10.26 -5.77
CA VAL A 330 1.12 -11.46 -6.55
C VAL A 330 -0.39 -11.62 -6.66
N LEU A 331 -0.87 -12.14 -7.79
CA LEU A 331 -2.31 -12.31 -8.01
C LEU A 331 -2.89 -13.43 -7.14
N ASP A 332 -2.12 -14.47 -6.89
CA ASP A 332 -2.52 -15.61 -6.07
C ASP A 332 -1.35 -16.04 -5.19
N THR A 333 -1.50 -16.00 -3.88
CA THR A 333 -0.47 -16.43 -2.91
C THR A 333 -0.31 -17.94 -2.87
N GLU A 334 -1.32 -18.69 -3.30
CA GLU A 334 -1.30 -20.15 -3.33
C GLU A 334 -0.75 -20.72 -4.66
N TRP A 335 -0.73 -19.89 -5.74
CA TRP A 335 -0.17 -20.26 -7.03
C TRP A 335 0.43 -19.03 -7.76
N GLN A 336 1.69 -18.73 -7.45
CA GLN A 336 2.39 -17.51 -7.83
C GLN A 336 2.91 -17.57 -9.28
N GLU A 337 2.04 -17.22 -10.25
CA GLU A 337 2.37 -17.18 -11.69
C GLU A 337 2.53 -15.77 -12.22
N PHE A 338 1.77 -14.82 -11.65
CA PHE A 338 1.71 -13.43 -12.08
C PHE A 338 1.72 -12.50 -10.86
N LEU A 339 2.28 -11.32 -11.07
CA LEU A 339 2.15 -10.19 -10.14
C LEU A 339 1.78 -8.93 -10.91
N ILE A 340 1.23 -7.96 -10.18
CA ILE A 340 1.00 -6.60 -10.63
C ILE A 340 1.91 -5.66 -9.87
N LEU A 341 2.30 -4.56 -10.51
CA LEU A 341 3.28 -3.59 -10.01
C LEU A 341 2.87 -2.19 -10.42
N ASP A 342 3.10 -1.20 -9.57
CA ASP A 342 2.94 0.23 -9.83
C ASP A 342 4.26 1.00 -9.81
N ASP A 343 4.24 2.20 -10.41
CA ASP A 343 5.38 3.12 -10.48
C ASP A 343 4.91 4.53 -10.10
N GLU A 344 5.24 5.00 -8.93
CA GLU A 344 4.67 6.21 -8.31
C GLU A 344 5.05 7.53 -9.02
N LEU A 345 5.90 7.49 -10.04
CA LEU A 345 6.37 8.71 -10.72
C LEU A 345 6.10 8.77 -12.22
N ASP A 346 5.74 7.68 -12.86
CA ASP A 346 5.65 7.63 -14.31
C ASP A 346 4.58 8.58 -14.88
N GLU A 347 3.48 8.87 -14.16
CA GLU A 347 2.50 9.89 -14.53
C GLU A 347 3.08 11.30 -14.41
N ARG A 348 3.85 11.57 -13.36
CA ARG A 348 4.45 12.87 -13.11
C ARG A 348 5.59 13.18 -14.08
N GLU A 349 6.45 12.20 -14.33
CA GLU A 349 7.57 12.29 -15.28
C GLU A 349 7.13 12.09 -16.73
N LYS A 350 5.86 11.74 -16.96
CA LYS A 350 5.27 11.46 -18.27
C LYS A 350 6.06 10.40 -19.02
N ARG A 351 6.24 9.24 -18.37
CA ARG A 351 7.04 8.12 -18.90
C ARG A 351 6.16 6.97 -19.38
N GLY A 352 6.69 6.25 -20.36
CA GLY A 352 6.10 5.02 -20.87
C GLY A 352 4.59 5.13 -21.13
N PRO A 353 3.81 4.14 -20.75
CA PRO A 353 2.36 4.16 -20.96
C PRO A 353 1.62 5.20 -20.09
N ALA A 354 2.20 5.68 -18.97
CA ALA A 354 1.58 6.68 -18.10
C ALA A 354 1.84 8.14 -18.53
N ALA A 355 2.47 8.37 -19.68
CA ALA A 355 2.84 9.71 -20.17
C ALA A 355 1.67 10.70 -20.31
N ASP A 356 0.45 10.22 -20.33
CA ASP A 356 -0.79 11.01 -20.38
C ASP A 356 -1.38 11.34 -19.00
N GLY A 357 -0.74 10.89 -17.89
CA GLY A 357 -1.11 11.19 -16.52
C GLY A 357 -2.16 10.24 -15.93
N TYR A 358 -2.41 9.11 -16.57
CA TYR A 358 -3.31 8.08 -16.05
C TYR A 358 -2.50 6.94 -15.43
N PRO A 359 -2.80 6.53 -14.20
CA PRO A 359 -2.11 5.43 -13.50
C PRO A 359 -2.04 4.14 -14.30
N VAL A 360 -0.89 3.47 -14.22
CA VAL A 360 -0.62 2.24 -14.96
C VAL A 360 -0.18 1.12 -14.03
N THR A 361 -0.99 0.07 -13.99
CA THR A 361 -0.63 -1.17 -13.30
C THR A 361 0.06 -2.11 -14.28
N PHE A 362 1.36 -2.34 -14.12
CA PHE A 362 2.14 -3.26 -14.95
C PHE A 362 1.89 -4.71 -14.55
N ILE A 363 1.80 -5.60 -15.54
CA ILE A 363 1.53 -7.03 -15.36
C ILE A 363 2.79 -7.81 -15.67
N TRP A 364 3.17 -8.69 -14.74
CA TRP A 364 4.37 -9.51 -14.83
C TRP A 364 4.08 -11.00 -14.77
N ASP A 365 4.61 -11.73 -15.74
CA ASP A 365 4.70 -13.19 -15.73
C ASP A 365 5.96 -13.58 -14.93
N ILE A 366 5.76 -14.24 -13.79
CA ILE A 366 6.80 -14.69 -12.87
C ILE A 366 6.89 -16.21 -12.81
N ARG A 367 6.39 -16.93 -13.83
CA ARG A 367 6.46 -18.39 -13.90
C ARG A 367 7.89 -18.93 -13.99
N ASP A 368 8.83 -18.12 -14.46
CA ASP A 368 10.27 -18.35 -14.34
C ASP A 368 10.87 -17.21 -13.50
N LEU A 369 11.16 -17.45 -12.22
CA LEU A 369 11.68 -16.43 -11.31
C LEU A 369 13.05 -15.87 -11.74
N GLN A 370 13.81 -16.59 -12.55
CA GLN A 370 15.09 -16.11 -13.09
C GLN A 370 14.91 -15.21 -14.32
N LYS A 371 13.73 -15.21 -14.94
CA LYS A 371 13.42 -14.46 -16.16
C LYS A 371 11.98 -13.92 -16.12
N PRO A 372 11.65 -13.09 -15.12
CA PRO A 372 10.33 -12.47 -15.07
C PRO A 372 10.12 -11.60 -16.33
N LYS A 373 8.87 -11.49 -16.78
CA LYS A 373 8.53 -10.76 -18.03
C LYS A 373 7.40 -9.79 -17.79
N GLN A 374 7.60 -8.53 -18.14
CA GLN A 374 6.53 -7.55 -18.21
C GLN A 374 5.70 -7.82 -19.47
N THR A 375 4.47 -8.31 -19.30
CA THR A 375 3.64 -8.83 -20.39
C THR A 375 2.58 -7.86 -20.90
N GLY A 376 2.19 -6.90 -20.08
CA GLY A 376 1.17 -5.93 -20.40
C GLY A 376 0.94 -4.95 -19.28
N TYR A 377 -0.13 -4.20 -19.36
CA TYR A 377 -0.54 -3.27 -18.33
C TYR A 377 -2.05 -3.01 -18.36
N TYR A 378 -2.58 -2.54 -17.24
CA TYR A 378 -3.88 -1.90 -17.14
C TYR A 378 -3.67 -0.40 -16.97
N LYS A 379 -4.51 0.42 -17.58
CA LYS A 379 -4.53 1.88 -17.40
C LYS A 379 -5.83 2.29 -16.71
N ALA A 380 -5.70 3.02 -15.61
CA ALA A 380 -6.83 3.54 -14.85
C ALA A 380 -7.62 4.58 -15.67
N PRO A 381 -8.93 4.72 -15.44
CA PRO A 381 -9.77 5.63 -16.23
C PRO A 381 -9.78 7.09 -15.74
N ARG A 382 -9.12 7.40 -14.62
CA ARG A 382 -9.03 8.75 -14.03
C ARG A 382 -7.58 9.17 -13.87
N VAL A 383 -7.31 10.46 -14.08
CA VAL A 383 -6.00 11.06 -13.82
C VAL A 383 -5.74 11.05 -12.31
N SER A 384 -4.58 10.55 -11.91
CA SER A 384 -4.12 10.50 -10.52
C SER A 384 -2.65 10.08 -10.50
N VAL A 385 -2.12 9.81 -9.31
CA VAL A 385 -0.92 9.00 -9.09
C VAL A 385 -1.36 7.69 -8.45
N ASP A 386 -0.85 6.56 -8.93
CA ASP A 386 -1.05 5.28 -8.23
C ASP A 386 -0.15 5.17 -7.00
N HIS A 387 -0.51 4.29 -6.06
CA HIS A 387 0.24 4.13 -4.83
C HIS A 387 0.17 2.67 -4.35
N ASN A 388 -0.59 2.36 -3.29
CA ASN A 388 -0.62 1.02 -2.75
C ASN A 388 -1.74 0.16 -3.37
N GLN A 389 -1.44 -1.12 -3.62
CA GLN A 389 -2.40 -2.08 -4.16
C GLN A 389 -2.29 -3.44 -3.49
N TYR A 390 -3.42 -4.10 -3.26
CA TYR A 390 -3.50 -5.41 -2.64
C TYR A 390 -4.52 -6.27 -3.37
N VAL A 391 -4.20 -7.54 -3.62
CA VAL A 391 -5.10 -8.46 -4.31
C VAL A 391 -5.82 -9.36 -3.32
N TYR A 392 -7.14 -9.39 -3.41
CA TYR A 392 -8.01 -10.31 -2.67
C TYR A 392 -8.92 -11.05 -3.66
N GLY A 393 -8.71 -12.36 -3.79
CA GLY A 393 -9.39 -13.16 -4.81
C GLY A 393 -9.08 -12.68 -6.22
N ASN A 394 -10.09 -12.33 -7.00
CA ASN A 394 -9.93 -11.89 -8.39
C ASN A 394 -9.78 -10.36 -8.55
N TYR A 395 -9.65 -9.61 -7.45
CA TYR A 395 -9.70 -8.16 -7.50
C TYR A 395 -8.48 -7.51 -6.86
N SER A 396 -7.91 -6.54 -7.56
CA SER A 396 -6.95 -5.59 -6.99
C SER A 396 -7.69 -4.39 -6.41
N TYR A 397 -7.35 -4.05 -5.17
CA TYR A 397 -7.84 -2.86 -4.46
C TYR A 397 -6.70 -1.85 -4.47
N GLN A 398 -6.86 -0.80 -5.27
CA GLN A 398 -5.84 0.19 -5.54
C GLN A 398 -6.16 1.50 -4.84
N SER A 399 -5.17 2.06 -4.16
CA SER A 399 -5.21 3.36 -3.50
C SER A 399 -4.50 4.37 -4.39
N ASN A 400 -5.28 5.15 -5.16
CA ASN A 400 -4.75 6.03 -6.20
C ASN A 400 -4.85 7.49 -5.76
N TYR A 401 -4.19 7.84 -4.66
CA TYR A 401 -4.18 9.20 -4.10
C TYR A 401 -5.53 9.92 -4.20
N GLY A 402 -5.64 11.06 -4.93
CA GLY A 402 -6.85 11.83 -5.11
C GLY A 402 -8.03 11.05 -5.71
N ALA A 403 -7.78 10.11 -6.63
CA ALA A 403 -8.84 9.28 -7.21
C ALA A 403 -9.44 8.25 -6.24
N GLY A 404 -8.93 8.15 -5.02
CA GLY A 404 -9.51 7.32 -3.98
C GLY A 404 -9.21 5.82 -4.13
N LEU A 405 -10.23 4.99 -3.86
CA LEU A 405 -10.17 3.54 -3.99
C LEU A 405 -10.70 3.09 -5.34
N SER A 406 -9.91 2.33 -6.09
CA SER A 406 -10.33 1.58 -7.28
C SER A 406 -10.33 0.08 -7.01
N VAL A 407 -11.36 -0.61 -7.45
CA VAL A 407 -11.46 -2.09 -7.42
C VAL A 407 -11.40 -2.58 -8.85
N VAL A 408 -10.35 -3.31 -9.17
CA VAL A 408 -10.01 -3.74 -10.53
C VAL A 408 -10.08 -5.25 -10.65
N ASP A 409 -10.88 -5.75 -11.60
CA ASP A 409 -10.97 -7.18 -11.92
C ASP A 409 -9.72 -7.61 -12.69
N VAL A 410 -8.88 -8.41 -12.06
CA VAL A 410 -7.62 -8.94 -12.60
C VAL A 410 -7.73 -10.42 -13.00
N SER A 411 -8.92 -11.01 -12.94
CA SER A 411 -9.16 -12.45 -13.18
C SER A 411 -8.81 -12.91 -14.59
N SER A 412 -8.73 -11.99 -15.55
CA SER A 412 -8.38 -12.29 -16.93
C SER A 412 -6.88 -12.51 -17.16
N ILE A 413 -6.00 -12.00 -16.27
CA ILE A 413 -4.54 -11.98 -16.46
C ILE A 413 -3.94 -13.38 -16.73
N PRO A 414 -4.31 -14.45 -16.01
CA PRO A 414 -3.73 -15.76 -16.29
C PRO A 414 -4.02 -16.30 -17.72
N LYS A 415 -5.08 -15.80 -18.35
CA LYS A 415 -5.46 -16.19 -19.73
C LYS A 415 -4.98 -15.19 -20.77
N ASP A 416 -4.98 -13.91 -20.43
CA ASP A 416 -4.53 -12.80 -21.29
C ASP A 416 -3.69 -11.79 -20.48
N PRO A 417 -2.39 -12.05 -20.33
CA PRO A 417 -1.50 -11.19 -19.55
C PRO A 417 -1.17 -9.85 -20.23
N THR A 418 -1.83 -9.53 -21.35
CA THR A 418 -1.69 -8.22 -22.00
C THR A 418 -2.43 -7.11 -21.25
N GLY A 419 -3.31 -7.46 -20.31
CA GLY A 419 -4.14 -6.52 -19.56
C GLY A 419 -5.43 -6.06 -20.26
N ARG A 420 -5.71 -6.52 -21.51
CA ARG A 420 -6.92 -6.10 -22.25
C ARG A 420 -8.23 -6.47 -21.59
N GLY A 421 -8.24 -7.55 -20.79
CA GLY A 421 -9.41 -8.01 -20.05
C GLY A 421 -9.52 -7.40 -18.65
N VAL A 422 -8.52 -6.68 -18.20
CA VAL A 422 -8.50 -6.01 -16.89
C VAL A 422 -9.38 -4.77 -16.94
N ARG A 423 -10.22 -4.58 -15.91
CA ARG A 423 -11.17 -3.46 -15.87
C ARG A 423 -11.52 -3.04 -14.46
N GLU A 424 -11.77 -1.77 -14.25
CA GLU A 424 -12.35 -1.24 -13.02
C GLU A 424 -13.81 -1.68 -12.92
N VAL A 425 -14.20 -2.21 -11.77
CA VAL A 425 -15.57 -2.74 -11.52
C VAL A 425 -16.31 -2.00 -10.42
N ALA A 426 -15.56 -1.28 -9.57
CA ALA A 426 -16.12 -0.43 -8.54
C ALA A 426 -15.06 0.61 -8.12
N TRP A 427 -15.49 1.77 -7.63
CA TRP A 427 -14.59 2.80 -7.12
C TRP A 427 -15.31 3.77 -6.19
N PHE A 428 -14.53 4.42 -5.33
CA PHE A 428 -15.02 5.46 -4.42
C PHE A 428 -13.97 6.55 -4.30
N ASP A 429 -14.31 7.74 -4.76
CA ASP A 429 -13.47 8.91 -4.71
C ASP A 429 -13.64 9.63 -3.36
N ILE A 430 -12.53 9.89 -2.68
CA ILE A 430 -12.53 10.56 -1.37
C ILE A 430 -12.08 12.02 -1.44
N TYR A 431 -11.75 12.53 -2.63
CA TYR A 431 -11.14 13.84 -2.81
C TYR A 431 -11.88 14.69 -3.86
N PRO A 432 -13.10 15.17 -3.56
CA PRO A 432 -13.97 15.85 -4.52
C PRO A 432 -13.43 17.20 -5.03
N GLU A 433 -12.33 17.73 -4.47
CA GLU A 433 -11.74 19.01 -4.84
C GLU A 433 -11.06 19.00 -6.21
N ASP A 434 -10.76 17.84 -6.75
CA ASP A 434 -10.16 17.71 -8.08
C ASP A 434 -11.09 17.06 -9.13
N ASP A 435 -12.30 16.70 -8.76
CA ASP A 435 -13.33 16.09 -9.59
C ASP A 435 -13.59 16.83 -10.92
N ASP A 436 -13.53 18.14 -10.91
CA ASP A 436 -13.81 18.98 -12.08
C ASP A 436 -12.56 19.26 -12.93
N LYS A 437 -11.38 18.75 -12.54
CA LYS A 437 -10.16 18.85 -13.34
C LYS A 437 -10.25 17.95 -14.57
N PRO A 438 -9.53 18.26 -15.65
CA PRO A 438 -9.47 17.42 -16.84
C PRO A 438 -8.99 15.99 -16.50
N GLY A 439 -9.76 14.98 -16.92
CA GLY A 439 -9.48 13.57 -16.60
C GLY A 439 -10.04 13.12 -15.26
N GLY A 440 -10.78 13.96 -14.53
CA GLY A 440 -11.48 13.61 -13.30
C GLY A 440 -10.57 13.40 -12.11
N GLY A 441 -9.45 14.14 -12.03
CA GLY A 441 -8.49 14.06 -10.95
C GLY A 441 -7.23 14.89 -11.21
N ALA A 442 -6.24 14.79 -10.33
CA ALA A 442 -4.97 15.52 -10.40
C ALA A 442 -3.76 14.63 -10.12
N ILE A 443 -2.63 14.93 -10.76
CA ILE A 443 -1.34 14.27 -10.51
C ILE A 443 -0.70 14.93 -9.28
N GLU A 444 -1.28 14.68 -8.10
CA GLU A 444 -0.89 15.28 -6.83
C GLU A 444 -0.89 14.22 -5.71
N TYR A 445 -0.08 14.44 -4.68
CA TYR A 445 0.04 13.53 -3.52
C TYR A 445 -0.95 13.92 -2.42
N VAL A 446 -2.26 13.73 -2.68
CA VAL A 446 -3.37 14.02 -1.76
C VAL A 446 -4.28 12.81 -1.61
N GLY A 447 -5.05 12.74 -0.54
CA GLY A 447 -6.12 11.75 -0.39
C GLY A 447 -5.62 10.38 0.07
N THR A 448 -5.91 9.34 -0.70
CA THR A 448 -5.77 7.95 -0.27
C THR A 448 -4.32 7.49 -0.25
N TRP A 449 -3.83 7.08 0.93
CA TRP A 449 -2.53 6.42 1.08
C TRP A 449 -2.62 4.91 0.90
N SER A 450 -3.52 4.27 1.60
CA SER A 450 -3.70 2.82 1.53
C SER A 450 -5.13 2.38 1.85
N SER A 451 -5.45 1.15 1.51
CA SER A 451 -6.72 0.51 1.81
C SER A 451 -6.53 -0.93 2.28
N TYR A 452 -7.53 -1.46 3.00
CA TYR A 452 -7.55 -2.85 3.44
C TYR A 452 -8.93 -3.45 3.18
N ALA A 453 -9.00 -4.51 2.37
CA ALA A 453 -10.23 -5.17 1.96
C ALA A 453 -10.36 -6.62 2.49
N GLY A 454 -9.50 -7.02 3.43
CA GLY A 454 -9.47 -8.40 3.96
C GLY A 454 -10.45 -8.69 5.10
N PHE A 455 -11.44 -7.84 5.38
CA PHE A 455 -12.43 -8.10 6.41
C PHE A 455 -13.51 -9.10 5.93
N PRO A 456 -13.82 -10.16 6.69
CA PRO A 456 -14.87 -11.12 6.38
C PRO A 456 -16.25 -10.49 6.16
N SER A 457 -16.54 -9.37 6.83
CA SER A 457 -17.78 -8.61 6.63
C SER A 457 -17.90 -7.99 5.24
N GLY A 458 -16.80 -7.91 4.48
CA GLY A 458 -16.71 -7.23 3.19
C GLY A 458 -16.64 -5.69 3.29
N TYR A 459 -16.45 -5.13 4.48
CA TYR A 459 -16.09 -3.73 4.63
C TYR A 459 -14.66 -3.50 4.15
N ILE A 460 -14.42 -2.32 3.61
CA ILE A 460 -13.11 -1.88 3.13
C ILE A 460 -12.73 -0.63 3.92
N LEU A 461 -11.55 -0.66 4.52
CA LEU A 461 -10.93 0.48 5.17
C LEU A 461 -10.13 1.26 4.14
N ILE A 462 -10.30 2.58 4.07
CA ILE A 462 -9.44 3.50 3.32
C ILE A 462 -8.83 4.46 4.33
N ASN A 463 -7.51 4.65 4.29
CA ASN A 463 -6.83 5.68 5.08
C ASN A 463 -6.23 6.75 4.17
N THR A 464 -6.35 8.00 4.60
CA THR A 464 -5.95 9.17 3.81
C THR A 464 -4.84 9.95 4.50
N ILE A 465 -4.17 10.82 3.75
CA ILE A 465 -3.10 11.67 4.28
C ILE A 465 -3.68 12.73 5.22
N GLU A 466 -4.64 13.53 4.72
CA GLU A 466 -5.08 14.76 5.39
C GLU A 466 -6.44 14.68 6.07
N ARG A 467 -7.25 13.63 5.80
CA ARG A 467 -8.66 13.61 6.24
C ARG A 467 -8.90 12.67 7.41
N GLY A 468 -8.72 11.38 7.20
CA GLY A 468 -9.05 10.36 8.18
C GLY A 468 -9.26 8.99 7.57
N ALA A 469 -10.01 8.15 8.30
CA ALA A 469 -10.29 6.78 7.93
C ALA A 469 -11.75 6.62 7.49
N TRP A 470 -11.93 5.95 6.35
CA TRP A 470 -13.22 5.69 5.72
C TRP A 470 -13.53 4.21 5.79
N VAL A 471 -14.78 3.87 6.04
CA VAL A 471 -15.31 2.52 5.82
C VAL A 471 -16.30 2.56 4.68
N VAL A 472 -16.00 1.80 3.66
CA VAL A 472 -16.87 1.66 2.49
C VAL A 472 -17.21 0.19 2.24
N LYS A 473 -18.19 -0.08 1.40
CA LYS A 473 -18.55 -1.46 1.03
C LYS A 473 -19.11 -1.53 -0.37
N ILE A 474 -18.74 -2.57 -1.09
CA ILE A 474 -19.30 -2.87 -2.41
C ILE A 474 -20.81 -3.11 -2.28
N GLN A 475 -21.58 -2.43 -3.13
CA GLN A 475 -23.05 -2.41 -3.06
C GLN A 475 -23.65 -3.66 -3.70
N ASN A 476 -23.20 -4.02 -4.89
CA ASN A 476 -23.68 -5.18 -5.64
C ASN A 476 -22.53 -6.15 -5.87
N ALA A 477 -22.86 -7.43 -6.02
CA ALA A 477 -21.85 -8.44 -6.34
C ALA A 477 -20.97 -8.00 -7.52
N LEU A 478 -19.67 -8.19 -7.38
CA LEU A 478 -18.72 -7.98 -8.46
C LEU A 478 -18.87 -9.08 -9.52
N PRO A 479 -18.58 -8.79 -10.80
CA PRO A 479 -18.74 -9.73 -11.91
C PRO A 479 -17.85 -10.96 -11.81
#